data_82582d59b28cc9868fce2ab1c8abf101
#
_entry.id   82582d59b28cc9868fce2ab1c8abf101
#
_cell.length_a   1.000
_cell.length_b   1.000
_cell.length_c   1.000
_cell.angle_alpha   90.00
_cell.angle_beta   90.00
_cell.angle_gamma   90.00
#
_symmetry.space_group_name_H-M   'P 1'
#
loop_
_entity.id
_entity.type
_entity.pdbx_description
1 polymer ?
#
loop_
_entity_poly.entity_id
_entity_poly.type
_entity_poly.pdbx_seq_one_letter_code
_entity_poly.pdbx_strand_id
1 'polypeptide(L)'
;MADVAEPEKKRRKVEEHTDKMAVDGGYGDTGDWDGRWNHVKKFLERSGPFTHPDFEPSTESLQFLLETCKVLVIGAGGLGCELLKNLALMGFRRIDVIDMDTIDVSNLNRQFLFRPKDVGRPKAEIAAEFINSRIPDCSVVPHFKKIQDFSETFYRQFHIVISGLDSIIARRWINGMLISLLNFEDGTLDPSSIIPLIDGGTEGFKGNARVILPGMTACIECTLELYPPQINFPMCTIASMPRLPEHCIEYVRILQWPKESPFGEGVALDGDDPEHIQWAFQKSLERAAQFNITGISYRLTQGVVKRIIPAVASTNAVIAAVCATEVFKIASSAYIPLNNYLVFNDVDSLYTYTFEAERKENCPACSQVPQDLQFPSSAKLQELLDYLTQSTSLQMKSPAITATLDGKNKTLYLQILFYRL
;
A
#
# COMPACT_ATOMS: atom_id res chain seq x y z
N MET A 1 62.86 -27.90 35.17
CA MET A 1 62.22 -26.80 35.90
C MET A 1 62.56 -25.54 35.12
N ALA A 2 61.65 -25.10 34.35
CA ALA A 2 61.78 -23.87 33.57
C ALA A 2 60.52 -23.07 33.86
N ASP A 3 60.68 -21.91 34.51
CA ASP A 3 59.69 -20.92 34.85
C ASP A 3 59.07 -20.36 33.57
N VAL A 4 57.74 -20.47 33.47
CA VAL A 4 56.97 -19.80 32.43
C VAL A 4 56.41 -18.52 33.07
N ALA A 5 56.94 -17.38 32.67
CA ALA A 5 56.46 -16.07 33.06
C ALA A 5 55.13 -15.75 32.33
N GLU A 6 54.13 -15.39 33.09
CA GLU A 6 52.86 -14.83 32.59
C GLU A 6 53.07 -13.43 31.97
N PRO A 7 52.39 -13.10 30.85
CA PRO A 7 52.49 -11.76 30.28
C PRO A 7 51.58 -10.78 31.04
N GLU A 8 52.15 -9.69 31.52
CA GLU A 8 51.49 -8.54 32.12
C GLU A 8 50.40 -7.96 31.18
N LYS A 9 49.16 -7.95 31.65
CA LYS A 9 48.06 -7.20 31.05
C LYS A 9 48.29 -5.71 31.27
N LYS A 10 48.75 -5.01 30.23
CA LYS A 10 48.71 -3.55 30.17
C LYS A 10 47.25 -3.11 30.15
N ARG A 11 46.71 -2.69 31.31
CA ARG A 11 45.48 -1.91 31.39
C ARG A 11 45.76 -0.54 30.80
N ARG A 12 45.22 -0.29 29.60
CA ARG A 12 45.05 1.06 29.10
C ARG A 12 44.02 1.76 30.01
N LYS A 13 44.47 2.79 30.72
CA LYS A 13 43.57 3.79 31.30
C LYS A 13 42.88 4.47 30.15
N VAL A 14 41.57 4.19 30.00
CA VAL A 14 40.68 5.06 29.24
C VAL A 14 40.46 6.26 30.16
N GLU A 15 41.07 7.40 29.82
CA GLU A 15 40.72 8.67 30.40
C GLU A 15 39.27 8.94 29.99
N GLU A 16 38.33 8.89 30.94
CA GLU A 16 36.98 9.41 30.78
C GLU A 16 37.10 10.93 30.61
N HIS A 17 37.22 11.39 29.39
CA HIS A 17 36.76 12.72 29.01
C HIS A 17 35.22 12.68 29.11
N THR A 18 34.72 12.87 30.33
CA THR A 18 33.38 13.37 30.53
C THR A 18 33.38 14.82 30.08
N ASP A 19 33.29 15.02 28.78
CA ASP A 19 32.70 16.27 28.28
C ASP A 19 31.29 16.32 28.82
N LYS A 20 31.14 17.07 29.90
CA LYS A 20 29.87 17.59 30.32
C LYS A 20 29.37 18.47 29.16
N MET A 21 28.69 17.86 28.18
CA MET A 21 27.77 18.61 27.37
C MET A 21 26.78 19.21 28.36
N ALA A 22 26.96 20.49 28.64
CA ALA A 22 25.94 21.30 29.21
C ALA A 22 24.70 21.14 28.35
N VAL A 23 23.71 20.41 28.86
CA VAL A 23 22.36 20.43 28.32
C VAL A 23 21.81 21.78 28.73
N ASP A 24 22.26 22.82 28.00
CA ASP A 24 21.63 24.12 28.07
C ASP A 24 20.37 24.04 27.22
N GLY A 25 19.24 24.02 27.92
CA GLY A 25 17.92 23.86 27.35
C GLY A 25 17.55 25.04 26.50
N GLY A 26 17.72 24.88 25.22
CA GLY A 26 17.30 25.79 24.17
C GLY A 26 17.07 25.04 22.88
N TYR A 27 16.22 24.01 22.90
CA TYR A 27 15.62 23.56 21.65
C TYR A 27 14.70 24.67 21.19
N GLY A 28 15.19 25.47 20.24
CA GLY A 28 14.34 26.40 19.52
C GLY A 28 13.13 25.63 18.95
N ASP A 29 12.05 26.34 18.76
CA ASP A 29 10.70 25.89 18.39
C ASP A 29 10.64 25.10 17.06
N THR A 30 11.77 24.83 16.41
CA THR A 30 11.89 24.15 15.10
C THR A 30 12.24 22.66 15.20
N GLY A 31 12.58 22.13 16.40
CA GLY A 31 12.98 20.71 16.59
C GLY A 31 14.20 20.27 15.76
N ASP A 32 14.82 21.14 14.97
CA ASP A 32 16.03 20.88 14.22
C ASP A 32 17.27 21.19 15.10
N TRP A 33 18.22 20.24 15.11
CA TRP A 33 19.53 20.47 15.70
C TRP A 33 20.60 20.59 14.61
N ASP A 34 21.67 21.29 14.92
CA ASP A 34 22.76 21.47 13.98
C ASP A 34 23.31 20.11 13.51
N GLY A 35 23.44 19.95 12.20
CA GLY A 35 23.94 18.73 11.58
C GLY A 35 22.94 17.58 11.41
N ARG A 36 21.66 17.72 11.82
CA ARG A 36 20.62 16.69 11.65
C ARG A 36 20.58 16.08 10.25
N TRP A 37 20.71 16.92 9.23
CA TRP A 37 20.57 16.51 7.83
C TRP A 37 21.90 16.31 7.10
N ASN A 38 23.06 16.34 7.79
CA ASN A 38 24.37 16.30 7.17
C ASN A 38 24.59 15.06 6.29
N HIS A 39 24.05 13.89 6.66
CA HIS A 39 24.15 12.71 5.84
C HIS A 39 23.22 12.73 4.63
N VAL A 40 22.01 13.30 4.74
CA VAL A 40 21.12 13.50 3.59
C VAL A 40 21.71 14.51 2.61
N LYS A 41 22.28 15.62 3.12
CA LYS A 41 23.00 16.61 2.31
C LYS A 41 24.09 15.99 1.44
N LYS A 42 24.80 15.00 1.96
CA LYS A 42 25.87 14.33 1.19
C LYS A 42 25.37 13.65 -0.10
N PHE A 43 24.11 13.22 -0.13
CA PHE A 43 23.51 12.65 -1.34
C PHE A 43 23.02 13.72 -2.31
N LEU A 44 22.69 14.91 -1.82
CA LEU A 44 22.03 15.97 -2.59
C LEU A 44 23.00 17.09 -3.05
N GLU A 45 24.10 17.27 -2.34
CA GLU A 45 25.08 18.33 -2.61
C GLU A 45 26.34 17.81 -3.35
N ARG A 46 26.36 16.53 -3.74
CA ARG A 46 27.49 15.90 -4.44
C ARG A 46 27.01 15.01 -5.55
N SER A 47 27.59 15.15 -6.73
CA SER A 47 27.48 14.14 -7.78
C SER A 47 28.43 12.96 -7.50
N GLY A 48 28.09 11.80 -8.01
CA GLY A 48 28.89 10.57 -7.90
C GLY A 48 28.61 9.65 -9.09
N PRO A 49 29.30 8.51 -9.17
CA PRO A 49 29.18 7.62 -10.33
C PRO A 49 27.79 7.00 -10.54
N PHE A 50 26.91 7.10 -9.55
CA PHE A 50 25.55 6.55 -9.58
C PHE A 50 24.46 7.63 -9.57
N THR A 51 24.82 8.93 -9.60
CA THR A 51 23.85 10.01 -9.71
C THR A 51 23.28 10.07 -11.13
N HIS A 52 22.06 10.60 -11.25
CA HIS A 52 21.47 10.83 -12.57
C HIS A 52 22.36 11.76 -13.39
N PRO A 53 22.56 11.54 -14.71
CA PRO A 53 23.40 12.40 -15.55
C PRO A 53 23.03 13.88 -15.51
N ASP A 54 21.74 14.17 -15.43
CA ASP A 54 21.21 15.54 -15.42
C ASP A 54 21.03 16.11 -14.00
N PHE A 55 21.54 15.41 -12.98
CA PHE A 55 21.42 15.88 -11.61
C PHE A 55 22.43 17.00 -11.33
N GLU A 56 21.92 18.14 -10.97
CA GLU A 56 22.71 19.27 -10.48
C GLU A 56 22.67 19.31 -8.95
N PRO A 57 23.81 19.04 -8.26
CA PRO A 57 23.88 19.11 -6.81
C PRO A 57 23.49 20.49 -6.28
N SER A 58 22.55 20.54 -5.35
CA SER A 58 22.02 21.81 -4.84
C SER A 58 21.51 21.64 -3.39
N THR A 59 21.60 22.72 -2.62
CA THR A 59 20.94 22.82 -1.30
C THR A 59 19.42 22.92 -1.42
N GLU A 60 18.90 23.35 -2.57
CA GLU A 60 17.47 23.51 -2.84
C GLU A 60 16.74 22.17 -2.83
N SER A 61 17.41 21.09 -3.27
CA SER A 61 16.84 19.74 -3.25
C SER A 61 16.46 19.29 -1.83
N LEU A 62 17.32 19.56 -0.85
CA LEU A 62 17.00 19.27 0.55
C LEU A 62 15.84 20.15 1.06
N GLN A 63 15.88 21.45 0.73
CA GLN A 63 14.82 22.37 1.11
C GLN A 63 13.47 21.95 0.52
N PHE A 64 13.46 21.50 -0.73
CA PHE A 64 12.26 20.94 -1.36
C PHE A 64 11.69 19.75 -0.56
N LEU A 65 12.54 18.79 -0.14
CA LEU A 65 12.11 17.64 0.65
C LEU A 65 11.52 18.06 2.00
N LEU A 66 12.18 19.01 2.69
CA LEU A 66 11.80 19.44 4.03
C LEU A 66 10.53 20.33 4.03
N GLU A 67 10.39 21.21 3.05
CA GLU A 67 9.39 22.28 3.11
C GLU A 67 8.25 22.16 2.11
N THR A 68 8.51 21.57 0.94
CA THR A 68 7.56 21.59 -0.17
C THR A 68 6.96 20.24 -0.49
N CYS A 69 7.80 19.18 -0.54
CA CYS A 69 7.37 17.88 -1.00
C CYS A 69 6.26 17.29 -0.11
N LYS A 70 5.06 17.15 -0.66
CA LYS A 70 3.91 16.56 0.02
C LYS A 70 3.70 15.15 -0.48
N VAL A 71 3.72 14.17 0.44
CA VAL A 71 3.63 12.74 0.14
C VAL A 71 2.34 12.17 0.72
N LEU A 72 1.64 11.35 -0.06
CA LEU A 72 0.48 10.60 0.40
C LEU A 72 0.86 9.15 0.62
N VAL A 73 0.64 8.64 1.83
CA VAL A 73 0.76 7.22 2.17
C VAL A 73 -0.63 6.61 2.27
N ILE A 74 -0.91 5.59 1.49
CA ILE A 74 -2.18 4.87 1.50
C ILE A 74 -1.97 3.52 2.19
N GLY A 75 -2.62 3.35 3.34
CA GLY A 75 -2.48 2.22 4.24
C GLY A 75 -1.56 2.51 5.42
N ALA A 76 -2.06 2.33 6.66
CA ALA A 76 -1.31 2.40 7.91
C ALA A 76 -1.13 1.00 8.55
N GLY A 77 -1.08 -0.05 7.72
CA GLY A 77 -0.81 -1.41 8.12
C GLY A 77 0.67 -1.66 8.43
N GLY A 78 1.13 -2.92 8.35
CA GLY A 78 2.53 -3.28 8.63
C GLY A 78 3.52 -2.53 7.72
N LEU A 79 3.24 -2.49 6.43
CA LEU A 79 4.03 -1.74 5.45
C LEU A 79 3.95 -0.23 5.69
N GLY A 80 2.74 0.31 5.93
CA GLY A 80 2.51 1.74 6.16
C GLY A 80 3.22 2.27 7.40
N CYS A 81 3.25 1.52 8.49
CA CYS A 81 4.00 1.88 9.70
C CYS A 81 5.50 2.08 9.42
N GLU A 82 6.09 1.18 8.64
CA GLU A 82 7.50 1.26 8.24
C GLU A 82 7.75 2.40 7.26
N LEU A 83 6.83 2.63 6.31
CA LEU A 83 6.88 3.73 5.35
C LEU A 83 6.87 5.09 6.06
N LEU A 84 5.90 5.33 6.94
CA LEU A 84 5.79 6.58 7.68
C LEU A 84 7.05 6.89 8.48
N LYS A 85 7.61 5.89 9.18
CA LYS A 85 8.88 6.02 9.90
C LYS A 85 10.02 6.40 8.94
N ASN A 86 10.18 5.65 7.84
CA ASN A 86 11.30 5.86 6.93
C ASN A 86 11.23 7.24 6.27
N LEU A 87 10.07 7.64 5.76
CA LEU A 87 9.87 8.95 5.13
C LEU A 87 10.16 10.11 6.09
N ALA A 88 9.60 10.06 7.31
CA ALA A 88 9.82 11.10 8.31
C ALA A 88 11.30 11.21 8.71
N LEU A 89 12.02 10.08 8.86
CA LEU A 89 13.45 10.06 9.16
C LEU A 89 14.33 10.46 7.96
N MET A 90 13.82 10.36 6.74
CA MET A 90 14.52 10.80 5.53
C MET A 90 14.31 12.29 5.20
N GLY A 91 13.50 13.01 5.99
CA GLY A 91 13.31 14.45 5.85
C GLY A 91 11.99 14.88 5.20
N PHE A 92 11.09 13.94 4.87
CA PHE A 92 9.76 14.32 4.41
C PHE A 92 8.91 14.79 5.59
N ARG A 93 8.63 16.08 5.65
CA ARG A 93 7.90 16.71 6.76
C ARG A 93 6.38 16.82 6.51
N ARG A 94 5.94 16.73 5.28
CA ARG A 94 4.54 16.93 4.86
C ARG A 94 3.99 15.61 4.34
N ILE A 95 3.38 14.82 5.23
CA ILE A 95 2.86 13.49 4.92
C ILE A 95 1.38 13.46 5.25
N ASP A 96 0.56 12.98 4.33
CA ASP A 96 -0.82 12.60 4.64
C ASP A 96 -0.91 11.07 4.65
N VAL A 97 -1.71 10.49 5.57
CA VAL A 97 -1.93 9.05 5.62
C VAL A 97 -3.41 8.73 5.60
N ILE A 98 -3.81 7.84 4.69
CA ILE A 98 -5.20 7.34 4.58
C ILE A 98 -5.23 5.89 5.04
N ASP A 99 -6.11 5.57 5.98
CA ASP A 99 -6.48 4.20 6.34
C ASP A 99 -7.91 4.20 6.90
N MET A 100 -8.73 3.24 6.48
CA MET A 100 -10.13 3.15 6.90
C MET A 100 -10.36 2.16 8.04
N ASP A 101 -9.30 1.47 8.49
CA ASP A 101 -9.39 0.42 9.50
C ASP A 101 -9.13 0.94 10.91
N THR A 102 -9.65 0.18 11.87
CA THR A 102 -9.26 0.28 13.29
C THR A 102 -8.20 -0.76 13.64
N ILE A 103 -7.51 -0.52 14.75
CA ILE A 103 -6.46 -1.40 15.25
C ILE A 103 -7.08 -2.64 15.89
N ASP A 104 -6.63 -3.82 15.47
CA ASP A 104 -6.95 -5.11 16.05
C ASP A 104 -5.74 -5.69 16.81
N VAL A 105 -6.00 -6.54 17.81
CA VAL A 105 -4.94 -7.21 18.58
C VAL A 105 -3.98 -7.98 17.67
N SER A 106 -4.50 -8.60 16.61
CA SER A 106 -3.71 -9.34 15.62
C SER A 106 -2.73 -8.46 14.82
N ASN A 107 -2.91 -7.15 14.84
CA ASN A 107 -2.04 -6.21 14.15
C ASN A 107 -0.74 -5.92 14.93
N LEU A 108 -0.77 -6.07 16.25
CA LEU A 108 0.32 -5.64 17.15
C LEU A 108 1.62 -6.42 16.96
N ASN A 109 1.58 -7.57 16.30
CA ASN A 109 2.76 -8.39 16.01
C ASN A 109 3.67 -7.81 14.91
N ARG A 110 3.18 -6.86 14.10
CA ARG A 110 3.92 -6.28 12.97
C ARG A 110 3.69 -4.79 12.74
N GLN A 111 2.64 -4.21 13.29
CA GLN A 111 2.30 -2.77 13.18
C GLN A 111 2.84 -2.05 14.42
N PHE A 112 4.16 -1.82 14.44
CA PHE A 112 4.91 -1.44 15.64
C PHE A 112 4.59 -0.04 16.19
N LEU A 113 3.89 0.80 15.43
CA LEU A 113 3.44 2.11 15.92
C LEU A 113 2.32 1.99 16.96
N PHE A 114 1.63 0.85 17.02
CA PHE A 114 0.46 0.62 17.87
C PHE A 114 0.81 -0.13 19.14
N ARG A 115 0.00 0.09 20.17
CA ARG A 115 0.11 -0.54 21.48
C ARG A 115 -1.21 -1.19 21.89
N PRO A 116 -1.26 -2.11 22.87
CA PRO A 116 -2.51 -2.74 23.32
C PRO A 116 -3.61 -1.75 23.69
N LYS A 117 -3.25 -0.59 24.25
CA LYS A 117 -4.20 0.50 24.61
C LYS A 117 -4.87 1.17 23.40
N ASP A 118 -4.32 0.98 22.21
CA ASP A 118 -4.78 1.63 20.98
C ASP A 118 -5.77 0.74 20.19
N VAL A 119 -6.02 -0.49 20.67
CA VAL A 119 -6.96 -1.41 20.03
C VAL A 119 -8.35 -0.77 19.96
N GLY A 120 -8.97 -0.84 18.76
CA GLY A 120 -10.25 -0.22 18.45
C GLY A 120 -10.17 1.23 17.96
N ARG A 121 -9.01 1.89 18.07
CA ARG A 121 -8.80 3.25 17.53
C ARG A 121 -8.41 3.21 16.04
N PRO A 122 -8.68 4.28 15.27
CA PRO A 122 -8.31 4.37 13.87
C PRO A 122 -6.78 4.24 13.65
N LYS A 123 -6.36 3.38 12.71
CA LYS A 123 -4.94 3.17 12.41
C LYS A 123 -4.23 4.44 11.95
N ALA A 124 -4.87 5.22 11.06
CA ALA A 124 -4.28 6.44 10.52
C ALA A 124 -3.98 7.46 11.62
N GLU A 125 -4.92 7.64 12.57
CA GLU A 125 -4.79 8.61 13.66
C GLU A 125 -3.63 8.26 14.60
N ILE A 126 -3.58 7.00 15.05
CA ILE A 126 -2.53 6.54 15.97
C ILE A 126 -1.15 6.57 15.31
N ALA A 127 -1.07 6.18 14.03
CA ALA A 127 0.18 6.26 13.29
C ALA A 127 0.68 7.71 13.19
N ALA A 128 -0.21 8.65 12.90
CA ALA A 128 0.12 10.07 12.86
C ALA A 128 0.51 10.62 14.25
N GLU A 129 -0.25 10.31 15.30
CA GLU A 129 0.08 10.69 16.68
C GLU A 129 1.51 10.22 17.06
N PHE A 130 1.84 8.96 16.75
CA PHE A 130 3.14 8.39 17.07
C PHE A 130 4.28 9.11 16.33
N ILE A 131 4.18 9.28 15.02
CA ILE A 131 5.23 9.91 14.21
C ILE A 131 5.41 11.38 14.61
N ASN A 132 4.30 12.14 14.74
CA ASN A 132 4.32 13.55 15.12
C ASN A 132 4.93 13.76 16.52
N SER A 133 4.67 12.84 17.46
CA SER A 133 5.25 12.92 18.80
C SER A 133 6.73 12.53 18.83
N ARG A 134 7.17 11.66 17.93
CA ARG A 134 8.53 11.09 17.94
C ARG A 134 9.53 11.89 17.11
N ILE A 135 9.06 12.49 16.02
CA ILE A 135 9.90 13.20 15.06
C ILE A 135 9.44 14.65 14.98
N PRO A 136 10.16 15.58 15.65
CA PRO A 136 9.84 17.00 15.60
C PRO A 136 9.83 17.53 14.15
N ASP A 137 8.98 18.49 13.87
CA ASP A 137 8.76 19.15 12.57
C ASP A 137 8.20 18.25 11.44
N CYS A 138 7.94 16.97 11.72
CA CYS A 138 7.17 16.15 10.81
C CYS A 138 5.67 16.36 11.09
N SER A 139 4.92 16.69 10.05
CA SER A 139 3.47 16.83 10.08
C SER A 139 2.83 15.69 9.30
N VAL A 140 2.38 14.68 10.01
CA VAL A 140 1.56 13.59 9.45
C VAL A 140 0.10 13.92 9.71
N VAL A 141 -0.67 14.09 8.64
CA VAL A 141 -2.11 14.39 8.69
C VAL A 141 -2.89 13.08 8.47
N PRO A 142 -3.66 12.61 9.46
CA PRO A 142 -4.40 11.37 9.34
C PRO A 142 -5.77 11.57 8.65
N HIS A 143 -6.16 10.56 7.89
CA HIS A 143 -7.48 10.48 7.27
C HIS A 143 -8.09 9.11 7.53
N PHE A 144 -9.03 9.03 8.48
CA PHE A 144 -9.82 7.82 8.72
C PHE A 144 -10.99 7.75 7.74
N LYS A 145 -10.70 7.41 6.48
CA LYS A 145 -11.64 7.38 5.36
C LYS A 145 -11.20 6.36 4.32
N LYS A 146 -12.13 6.03 3.42
CA LYS A 146 -11.80 5.28 2.20
C LYS A 146 -11.11 6.19 1.19
N ILE A 147 -10.21 5.62 0.38
CA ILE A 147 -9.58 6.35 -0.73
C ILE A 147 -10.60 6.92 -1.72
N GLN A 148 -11.76 6.25 -1.85
CA GLN A 148 -12.85 6.66 -2.73
C GLN A 148 -13.60 7.90 -2.25
N ASP A 149 -13.48 8.28 -0.99
CA ASP A 149 -14.19 9.40 -0.41
C ASP A 149 -13.55 10.77 -0.75
N PHE A 150 -12.41 10.76 -1.43
CA PHE A 150 -11.68 11.96 -1.80
C PHE A 150 -11.84 12.33 -3.26
N SER A 151 -11.87 13.63 -3.52
CA SER A 151 -11.97 14.18 -4.87
C SER A 151 -10.62 14.20 -5.60
N GLU A 152 -10.63 14.44 -6.91
CA GLU A 152 -9.44 14.66 -7.71
C GLU A 152 -8.57 15.80 -7.17
N THR A 153 -9.19 16.89 -6.71
CA THR A 153 -8.50 18.04 -6.13
C THR A 153 -7.71 17.69 -4.87
N PHE A 154 -8.13 16.69 -4.12
CA PHE A 154 -7.35 16.18 -3.00
C PHE A 154 -6.07 15.50 -3.49
N TYR A 155 -6.15 14.62 -4.49
CA TYR A 155 -4.99 13.88 -4.99
C TYR A 155 -4.00 14.79 -5.72
N ARG A 156 -4.46 15.85 -6.41
CA ARG A 156 -3.59 16.83 -7.07
C ARG A 156 -2.71 17.64 -6.12
N GLN A 157 -2.93 17.58 -4.82
CA GLN A 157 -2.09 18.27 -3.82
C GLN A 157 -0.77 17.54 -3.55
N PHE A 158 -0.63 16.29 -3.97
CA PHE A 158 0.52 15.46 -3.64
C PHE A 158 1.50 15.39 -4.80
N HIS A 159 2.78 15.41 -4.44
CA HIS A 159 3.86 15.22 -5.40
C HIS A 159 4.12 13.76 -5.69
N ILE A 160 3.90 12.88 -4.70
CA ILE A 160 4.12 11.44 -4.80
C ILE A 160 3.07 10.71 -3.95
N VAL A 161 2.56 9.60 -4.47
CA VAL A 161 1.66 8.68 -3.76
C VAL A 161 2.35 7.36 -3.53
N ILE A 162 2.23 6.82 -2.31
CA ILE A 162 2.74 5.49 -1.96
C ILE A 162 1.58 4.61 -1.53
N SER A 163 1.50 3.42 -2.10
CA SER A 163 0.46 2.43 -1.81
C SER A 163 1.06 1.26 -1.03
N GLY A 164 0.56 1.05 0.18
CA GLY A 164 0.81 -0.13 1.00
C GLY A 164 -0.48 -0.93 1.24
N LEU A 165 -1.31 -1.03 0.22
CA LEU A 165 -2.63 -1.68 0.26
C LEU A 165 -2.51 -3.21 0.20
N ASP A 166 -3.48 -3.90 0.79
CA ASP A 166 -3.63 -5.36 0.74
C ASP A 166 -4.64 -5.83 -0.33
N SER A 167 -5.45 -4.92 -0.85
CA SER A 167 -6.51 -5.21 -1.83
C SER A 167 -6.09 -4.83 -3.26
N ILE A 168 -6.17 -5.79 -4.19
CA ILE A 168 -5.97 -5.54 -5.62
C ILE A 168 -7.02 -4.54 -6.15
N ILE A 169 -8.26 -4.60 -5.68
CA ILE A 169 -9.32 -3.69 -6.08
C ILE A 169 -8.96 -2.25 -5.70
N ALA A 170 -8.49 -2.02 -4.48
CA ALA A 170 -8.07 -0.71 -4.03
C ALA A 170 -6.84 -0.18 -4.81
N ARG A 171 -5.87 -1.06 -5.12
CA ARG A 171 -4.73 -0.71 -5.99
C ARG A 171 -5.15 -0.30 -7.39
N ARG A 172 -6.08 -1.04 -7.99
CA ARG A 172 -6.64 -0.71 -9.32
C ARG A 172 -7.36 0.63 -9.28
N TRP A 173 -8.11 0.88 -8.20
CA TRP A 173 -8.83 2.13 -8.04
C TRP A 173 -7.89 3.35 -7.97
N ILE A 174 -6.84 3.32 -7.12
CA ILE A 174 -5.89 4.44 -7.03
C ILE A 174 -5.10 4.62 -8.33
N ASN A 175 -4.74 3.52 -9.00
CA ASN A 175 -4.13 3.55 -10.31
C ASN A 175 -5.01 4.28 -11.32
N GLY A 176 -6.30 3.93 -11.40
CA GLY A 176 -7.27 4.60 -12.26
C GLY A 176 -7.45 6.08 -11.92
N MET A 177 -7.46 6.41 -10.61
CA MET A 177 -7.52 7.78 -10.14
C MET A 177 -6.34 8.60 -10.67
N LEU A 178 -5.12 8.14 -10.46
CA LEU A 178 -3.93 8.90 -10.87
C LEU A 178 -3.82 9.01 -12.40
N ILE A 179 -4.28 8.00 -13.14
CA ILE A 179 -4.37 8.08 -14.61
C ILE A 179 -5.42 9.11 -15.05
N SER A 180 -6.54 9.22 -14.35
CA SER A 180 -7.58 10.23 -14.69
C SER A 180 -7.15 11.67 -14.46
N LEU A 181 -6.08 11.88 -13.67
CA LEU A 181 -5.51 13.22 -13.43
C LEU A 181 -4.58 13.70 -14.54
N LEU A 182 -4.23 12.85 -15.50
CA LEU A 182 -3.32 13.20 -16.58
C LEU A 182 -3.95 14.23 -17.51
N ASN A 183 -3.15 15.22 -17.90
CA ASN A 183 -3.52 16.19 -18.91
C ASN A 183 -2.79 15.87 -20.22
N PHE A 184 -3.49 16.08 -21.34
CA PHE A 184 -2.93 15.94 -22.67
C PHE A 184 -3.17 17.23 -23.45
N GLU A 185 -2.11 17.77 -24.04
CA GLU A 185 -2.16 18.90 -24.94
C GLU A 185 -1.80 18.42 -26.35
N ASP A 186 -2.69 18.61 -27.31
CA ASP A 186 -2.54 18.15 -28.68
C ASP A 186 -2.12 16.65 -28.80
N GLY A 187 -2.66 15.80 -27.92
CA GLY A 187 -2.36 14.38 -27.87
C GLY A 187 -1.03 14.02 -27.21
N THR A 188 -0.26 15.02 -26.74
CA THR A 188 0.98 14.82 -25.99
C THR A 188 0.70 14.92 -24.49
N LEU A 189 1.23 13.95 -23.74
CA LEU A 189 1.11 13.94 -22.28
C LEU A 189 1.88 15.13 -21.68
N ASP A 190 1.20 15.91 -20.84
CA ASP A 190 1.85 16.94 -20.01
C ASP A 190 2.55 16.26 -18.82
N PRO A 191 3.90 16.25 -18.77
CA PRO A 191 4.64 15.61 -17.68
C PRO A 191 4.35 16.21 -16.30
N SER A 192 3.93 17.47 -16.22
CA SER A 192 3.62 18.14 -14.94
C SER A 192 2.35 17.61 -14.29
N SER A 193 1.49 16.94 -15.06
CA SER A 193 0.28 16.29 -14.56
C SER A 193 0.53 14.93 -13.93
N ILE A 194 1.74 14.37 -14.06
CA ILE A 194 2.08 13.04 -13.58
C ILE A 194 2.33 13.08 -12.06
N ILE A 195 1.54 12.31 -11.33
CA ILE A 195 1.79 12.03 -9.91
C ILE A 195 2.32 10.61 -9.80
N PRO A 196 3.62 10.40 -9.51
CA PRO A 196 4.20 9.06 -9.36
C PRO A 196 3.49 8.23 -8.30
N LEU A 197 3.26 6.96 -8.59
CA LEU A 197 2.73 5.97 -7.67
C LEU A 197 3.82 4.92 -7.38
N ILE A 198 4.19 4.81 -6.11
CA ILE A 198 5.06 3.73 -5.65
C ILE A 198 4.18 2.72 -4.92
N ASP A 199 4.12 1.48 -5.43
CA ASP A 199 3.28 0.44 -4.87
C ASP A 199 4.12 -0.67 -4.26
N GLY A 200 3.89 -0.97 -2.98
CA GLY A 200 4.52 -2.05 -2.23
C GLY A 200 3.54 -3.16 -1.88
N GLY A 201 3.99 -4.40 -1.98
CA GLY A 201 3.21 -5.57 -1.60
C GLY A 201 4.05 -6.60 -0.86
N THR A 202 3.45 -7.26 0.14
CA THR A 202 4.12 -8.31 0.91
C THR A 202 3.19 -9.50 1.14
N GLU A 203 3.74 -10.71 1.06
CA GLU A 203 3.05 -11.95 1.36
C GLU A 203 4.07 -12.95 1.94
N GLY A 204 3.96 -13.24 3.24
CA GLY A 204 4.93 -14.09 3.94
C GLY A 204 6.35 -13.54 3.82
N PHE A 205 7.27 -14.35 3.33
CA PHE A 205 8.67 -14.00 3.08
C PHE A 205 8.91 -13.46 1.66
N LYS A 206 7.87 -13.14 0.91
CA LYS A 206 7.97 -12.57 -0.43
C LYS A 206 7.38 -11.18 -0.46
N GLY A 207 7.92 -10.33 -1.34
CA GLY A 207 7.42 -8.98 -1.52
C GLY A 207 7.76 -8.44 -2.90
N ASN A 208 7.14 -7.33 -3.22
CA ASN A 208 7.43 -6.58 -4.44
C ASN A 208 7.32 -5.08 -4.17
N ALA A 209 8.05 -4.34 -4.97
CA ALA A 209 7.90 -2.89 -5.07
C ALA A 209 7.91 -2.50 -6.54
N ARG A 210 7.15 -1.49 -6.89
CA ARG A 210 7.11 -0.97 -8.27
C ARG A 210 6.99 0.54 -8.27
N VAL A 211 7.57 1.14 -9.31
CA VAL A 211 7.43 2.55 -9.62
C VAL A 211 6.54 2.68 -10.85
N ILE A 212 5.47 3.43 -10.71
CA ILE A 212 4.51 3.70 -11.78
C ILE A 212 4.50 5.20 -12.04
N LEU A 213 4.88 5.58 -13.24
CA LEU A 213 4.67 6.93 -13.77
C LEU A 213 3.43 6.87 -14.66
N PRO A 214 2.26 7.34 -14.19
CA PRO A 214 1.02 7.25 -14.94
C PRO A 214 1.16 7.78 -16.37
N GLY A 215 0.67 7.02 -17.34
CA GLY A 215 0.81 7.36 -18.76
C GLY A 215 2.15 7.03 -19.41
N MET A 216 3.23 6.87 -18.63
CA MET A 216 4.58 6.58 -19.14
C MET A 216 4.99 5.12 -19.00
N THR A 217 4.88 4.55 -17.80
CA THR A 217 5.31 3.19 -17.49
C THR A 217 4.12 2.22 -17.35
N ALA A 218 4.42 0.92 -17.19
CA ALA A 218 3.39 -0.08 -16.93
C ALA A 218 2.61 0.26 -15.65
N CYS A 219 1.30 0.30 -15.74
CA CYS A 219 0.41 0.55 -14.62
C CYS A 219 0.00 -0.74 -13.89
N ILE A 220 -0.78 -0.66 -12.82
CA ILE A 220 -1.29 -1.85 -12.09
C ILE A 220 -2.03 -2.81 -13.05
N GLU A 221 -2.84 -2.27 -13.96
CA GLU A 221 -3.63 -3.06 -14.90
C GLU A 221 -2.75 -3.79 -15.92
N CYS A 222 -1.64 -3.18 -16.35
CA CYS A 222 -0.68 -3.83 -17.24
C CYS A 222 -0.05 -5.08 -16.61
N THR A 223 0.06 -5.13 -15.30
CA THR A 223 0.81 -6.12 -14.53
C THR A 223 -0.07 -6.98 -13.62
N LEU A 224 -1.38 -7.07 -13.89
CA LEU A 224 -2.31 -7.84 -13.06
C LEU A 224 -1.95 -9.32 -12.96
N GLU A 225 -1.40 -9.91 -14.01
CA GLU A 225 -0.97 -11.30 -14.01
C GLU A 225 0.22 -11.59 -13.10
N LEU A 226 0.95 -10.57 -12.65
CA LEU A 226 2.05 -10.72 -11.69
C LEU A 226 1.56 -10.86 -10.25
N TYR A 227 0.29 -10.57 -9.99
CA TYR A 227 -0.30 -10.88 -8.69
C TYR A 227 -0.58 -12.37 -8.58
N PRO A 228 -0.34 -12.99 -7.41
CA PRO A 228 -0.73 -14.37 -7.22
C PRO A 228 -2.22 -14.54 -7.50
N PRO A 229 -2.61 -15.62 -8.18
CA PRO A 229 -4.02 -15.87 -8.44
C PRO A 229 -4.76 -15.92 -7.09
N GLN A 230 -5.86 -15.19 -6.99
CA GLN A 230 -6.73 -15.35 -5.83
C GLN A 230 -7.17 -16.82 -5.79
N ILE A 231 -6.88 -17.50 -4.69
CA ILE A 231 -7.28 -18.91 -4.50
C ILE A 231 -8.80 -18.91 -4.36
N ASN A 232 -9.49 -18.92 -5.47
CA ASN A 232 -10.90 -19.23 -5.54
C ASN A 232 -11.00 -20.72 -5.84
N PHE A 233 -11.37 -21.50 -4.86
CA PHE A 233 -11.62 -22.90 -5.09
C PHE A 233 -12.84 -23.07 -6.00
N PRO A 234 -12.78 -23.92 -7.04
CA PRO A 234 -13.94 -24.18 -7.88
C PRO A 234 -15.13 -24.63 -7.03
N MET A 235 -16.31 -24.09 -7.31
CA MET A 235 -17.50 -24.37 -6.52
C MET A 235 -17.82 -25.89 -6.50
N CYS A 236 -17.58 -26.61 -7.60
CA CYS A 236 -17.71 -28.06 -7.65
C CYS A 236 -16.76 -28.78 -6.68
N THR A 237 -15.53 -28.27 -6.49
CA THR A 237 -14.57 -28.85 -5.53
C THR A 237 -15.04 -28.62 -4.09
N ILE A 238 -15.46 -27.41 -3.77
CA ILE A 238 -15.98 -27.07 -2.42
C ILE A 238 -17.24 -27.87 -2.12
N ALA A 239 -18.17 -27.91 -3.06
CA ALA A 239 -19.49 -28.52 -2.85
C ALA A 239 -19.46 -30.05 -2.84
N SER A 240 -18.70 -30.69 -3.76
CA SER A 240 -18.82 -32.12 -4.02
C SER A 240 -17.60 -32.95 -3.67
N MET A 241 -16.38 -32.39 -3.80
CA MET A 241 -15.14 -33.18 -3.65
C MET A 241 -14.04 -32.36 -2.93
N PRO A 242 -14.25 -31.97 -1.67
CA PRO A 242 -13.22 -31.31 -0.91
C PRO A 242 -12.00 -32.23 -0.73
N ARG A 243 -10.79 -31.65 -0.76
CA ARG A 243 -9.52 -32.40 -0.59
C ARG A 243 -8.63 -31.77 0.47
N LEU A 244 -8.91 -30.54 0.86
CA LEU A 244 -8.12 -29.75 1.81
C LEU A 244 -9.02 -29.24 2.94
N PRO A 245 -8.47 -28.99 4.13
CA PRO A 245 -9.20 -28.38 5.24
C PRO A 245 -9.87 -27.05 4.83
N GLU A 246 -9.18 -26.23 4.04
CA GLU A 246 -9.66 -24.95 3.54
C GLU A 246 -10.93 -25.10 2.68
N HIS A 247 -11.05 -26.17 1.91
CA HIS A 247 -12.27 -26.46 1.11
C HIS A 247 -13.49 -26.65 2.00
N CYS A 248 -13.31 -27.31 3.15
CA CYS A 248 -14.39 -27.52 4.10
C CYS A 248 -14.82 -26.22 4.78
N ILE A 249 -13.86 -25.38 5.11
CA ILE A 249 -14.12 -24.06 5.71
C ILE A 249 -14.80 -23.13 4.70
N GLU A 250 -14.31 -23.08 3.47
CA GLU A 250 -14.93 -22.29 2.40
C GLU A 250 -16.35 -22.75 2.05
N TYR A 251 -16.62 -24.08 2.13
CA TYR A 251 -17.97 -24.58 1.99
C TYR A 251 -18.91 -24.02 3.05
N VAL A 252 -18.47 -24.04 4.30
CA VAL A 252 -19.25 -23.49 5.41
C VAL A 252 -19.49 -21.99 5.21
N ARG A 253 -18.48 -21.25 4.84
CA ARG A 253 -18.58 -19.81 4.62
C ARG A 253 -19.50 -19.42 3.48
N ILE A 254 -19.38 -20.10 2.32
CA ILE A 254 -20.05 -19.68 1.08
C ILE A 254 -21.44 -20.28 0.94
N LEU A 255 -21.61 -21.53 1.36
CA LEU A 255 -22.85 -22.27 1.13
C LEU A 255 -23.66 -22.52 2.40
N GLN A 256 -23.02 -22.90 3.49
CA GLN A 256 -23.73 -23.33 4.69
C GLN A 256 -24.19 -22.15 5.55
N TRP A 257 -23.33 -21.15 5.73
CA TRP A 257 -23.66 -19.97 6.51
C TRP A 257 -24.88 -19.21 5.96
N PRO A 258 -24.94 -18.86 4.66
CA PRO A 258 -26.12 -18.18 4.13
C PRO A 258 -27.40 -19.05 4.18
N LYS A 259 -27.24 -20.37 4.10
CA LYS A 259 -28.38 -21.30 4.12
C LYS A 259 -28.96 -21.49 5.51
N GLU A 260 -28.11 -21.62 6.54
CA GLU A 260 -28.53 -21.90 7.91
C GLU A 260 -28.85 -20.63 8.70
N SER A 261 -28.23 -19.50 8.32
CA SER A 261 -28.39 -18.19 8.98
C SER A 261 -28.38 -18.27 10.52
N PRO A 262 -27.32 -18.85 11.13
CA PRO A 262 -27.32 -19.29 12.54
C PRO A 262 -27.48 -18.14 13.54
N PHE A 263 -27.19 -16.91 13.15
CA PHE A 263 -27.28 -15.71 14.00
C PHE A 263 -28.33 -14.71 13.49
N GLY A 264 -29.19 -15.13 12.56
CA GLY A 264 -30.26 -14.33 12.00
C GLY A 264 -30.15 -14.12 10.50
N GLU A 265 -31.29 -13.83 9.86
CA GLU A 265 -31.37 -13.63 8.43
C GLU A 265 -30.59 -12.36 8.02
N GLY A 266 -29.72 -12.46 7.03
CA GLY A 266 -28.89 -11.36 6.53
C GLY A 266 -27.65 -11.03 7.35
N VAL A 267 -27.40 -11.73 8.48
CA VAL A 267 -26.15 -11.55 9.24
C VAL A 267 -24.98 -12.16 8.48
N ALA A 268 -23.99 -11.34 8.10
CA ALA A 268 -22.76 -11.80 7.45
C ALA A 268 -21.85 -12.52 8.45
N LEU A 269 -21.09 -13.51 7.96
CA LEU A 269 -20.05 -14.17 8.78
C LEU A 269 -18.94 -13.17 9.10
N ASP A 270 -18.83 -12.82 10.37
CA ASP A 270 -17.78 -11.95 10.89
C ASP A 270 -16.60 -12.79 11.41
N GLY A 271 -15.42 -12.58 10.83
CA GLY A 271 -14.20 -13.24 11.24
C GLY A 271 -13.62 -12.78 12.58
N ASP A 272 -14.12 -11.65 13.11
CA ASP A 272 -13.72 -11.09 14.41
C ASP A 272 -14.64 -11.51 15.55
N ASP A 273 -15.82 -12.01 15.22
CA ASP A 273 -16.76 -12.53 16.20
C ASP A 273 -16.39 -13.97 16.60
N PRO A 274 -16.04 -14.23 17.89
CA PRO A 274 -15.67 -15.55 18.35
C PRO A 274 -16.78 -16.60 18.22
N GLU A 275 -18.05 -16.20 18.34
CA GLU A 275 -19.20 -17.12 18.24
C GLU A 275 -19.41 -17.55 16.79
N HIS A 276 -19.28 -16.60 15.84
CA HIS A 276 -19.32 -16.89 14.42
C HIS A 276 -18.20 -17.85 14.00
N ILE A 277 -16.96 -17.60 14.44
CA ILE A 277 -15.83 -18.47 14.13
C ILE A 277 -15.97 -19.83 14.80
N GLN A 278 -16.47 -19.91 16.03
CA GLN A 278 -16.70 -21.17 16.72
C GLN A 278 -17.73 -22.04 15.99
N TRP A 279 -18.81 -21.41 15.53
CA TRP A 279 -19.83 -22.12 14.74
C TRP A 279 -19.24 -22.61 13.40
N ALA A 280 -18.53 -21.75 12.69
CA ALA A 280 -17.89 -22.10 11.42
C ALA A 280 -16.85 -23.22 11.59
N PHE A 281 -16.08 -23.21 12.69
CA PHE A 281 -15.13 -24.24 13.03
C PHE A 281 -15.80 -25.59 13.26
N GLN A 282 -16.87 -25.64 14.05
CA GLN A 282 -17.66 -26.87 14.32
C GLN A 282 -18.21 -27.43 13.02
N LYS A 283 -18.86 -26.61 12.19
CA LYS A 283 -19.42 -27.04 10.90
C LYS A 283 -18.36 -27.51 9.91
N SER A 284 -17.19 -26.89 9.94
CA SER A 284 -16.07 -27.32 9.12
C SER A 284 -15.52 -28.68 9.54
N LEU A 285 -15.47 -28.97 10.84
CA LEU A 285 -15.11 -30.29 11.36
C LEU A 285 -16.12 -31.38 10.96
N GLU A 286 -17.44 -31.10 11.10
CA GLU A 286 -18.51 -32.00 10.67
C GLU A 286 -18.36 -32.36 9.18
N ARG A 287 -18.09 -31.36 8.33
CA ARG A 287 -17.89 -31.59 6.91
C ARG A 287 -16.60 -32.35 6.62
N ALA A 288 -15.51 -32.04 7.27
CA ALA A 288 -14.21 -32.70 7.10
C ALA A 288 -14.30 -34.20 7.45
N ALA A 289 -15.03 -34.52 8.50
CA ALA A 289 -15.27 -35.89 8.89
C ALA A 289 -15.97 -36.72 7.80
N GLN A 290 -16.89 -36.11 7.03
CA GLN A 290 -17.58 -36.78 5.91
C GLN A 290 -16.63 -37.20 4.77
N PHE A 291 -15.50 -36.54 4.65
CA PHE A 291 -14.51 -36.71 3.57
C PHE A 291 -13.16 -37.23 4.07
N ASN A 292 -13.05 -37.63 5.35
CA ASN A 292 -11.81 -38.08 5.99
C ASN A 292 -10.66 -37.03 5.88
N ILE A 293 -11.01 -35.75 5.96
CA ILE A 293 -10.05 -34.64 5.93
C ILE A 293 -9.67 -34.28 7.36
N THR A 294 -8.36 -34.13 7.61
CA THR A 294 -7.81 -33.76 8.91
C THR A 294 -7.12 -32.37 8.83
N GLY A 295 -6.78 -31.79 9.98
CA GLY A 295 -6.01 -30.55 10.04
C GLY A 295 -6.84 -29.26 10.20
N ILE A 296 -8.18 -29.35 10.34
CA ILE A 296 -8.99 -28.19 10.69
C ILE A 296 -8.71 -27.78 12.14
N SER A 297 -8.41 -26.54 12.34
CA SER A 297 -8.27 -25.90 13.66
C SER A 297 -9.05 -24.61 13.71
N TYR A 298 -9.38 -24.14 14.89
CA TYR A 298 -10.01 -22.83 15.09
C TYR A 298 -9.22 -21.70 14.41
N ARG A 299 -7.90 -21.74 14.56
CA ARG A 299 -6.99 -20.75 13.97
C ARG A 299 -6.98 -20.79 12.43
N LEU A 300 -6.99 -22.00 11.85
CA LEU A 300 -7.10 -22.15 10.40
C LEU A 300 -8.46 -21.64 9.91
N THR A 301 -9.54 -21.97 10.62
CA THR A 301 -10.89 -21.50 10.28
C THR A 301 -10.96 -19.99 10.28
N GLN A 302 -10.47 -19.34 11.33
CA GLN A 302 -10.40 -17.89 11.40
C GLN A 302 -9.54 -17.30 10.27
N GLY A 303 -8.39 -17.91 9.97
CA GLY A 303 -7.50 -17.49 8.89
C GLY A 303 -8.17 -17.54 7.52
N VAL A 304 -8.91 -18.60 7.22
CA VAL A 304 -9.64 -18.76 5.94
C VAL A 304 -10.82 -17.80 5.87
N VAL A 305 -11.61 -17.67 6.94
CA VAL A 305 -12.77 -16.75 6.98
C VAL A 305 -12.32 -15.32 6.79
N LYS A 306 -11.28 -14.91 7.49
CA LYS A 306 -10.68 -13.55 7.36
C LYS A 306 -9.84 -13.37 6.11
N ARG A 307 -9.57 -14.42 5.34
CA ARG A 307 -8.63 -14.42 4.20
C ARG A 307 -7.27 -13.82 4.59
N ILE A 308 -6.75 -14.24 5.74
CA ILE A 308 -5.49 -13.70 6.26
C ILE A 308 -4.35 -14.12 5.34
N ILE A 309 -3.75 -13.14 4.70
CA ILE A 309 -2.46 -13.29 4.02
C ILE A 309 -1.38 -13.23 5.10
N PRO A 310 -0.48 -14.23 5.19
CA PRO A 310 0.62 -14.18 6.15
C PRO A 310 1.41 -12.89 5.99
N ALA A 311 1.64 -12.16 7.07
CA ALA A 311 2.41 -10.93 7.05
C ALA A 311 3.57 -11.04 8.04
N VAL A 312 4.79 -10.83 7.54
CA VAL A 312 6.03 -10.91 8.29
C VAL A 312 6.62 -9.51 8.44
N ALA A 313 7.01 -9.15 9.66
CA ALA A 313 7.51 -7.80 9.96
C ALA A 313 8.79 -7.47 9.18
N SER A 314 9.73 -8.41 9.05
CA SER A 314 10.97 -8.23 8.27
C SER A 314 10.70 -7.94 6.80
N THR A 315 9.79 -8.67 6.17
CA THR A 315 9.41 -8.44 4.77
C THR A 315 8.79 -7.05 4.59
N ASN A 316 7.90 -6.63 5.51
CA ASN A 316 7.35 -5.28 5.50
C ASN A 316 8.44 -4.21 5.59
N ALA A 317 9.42 -4.40 6.48
CA ALA A 317 10.53 -3.45 6.65
C ALA A 317 11.39 -3.33 5.38
N VAL A 318 11.72 -4.45 4.71
CA VAL A 318 12.50 -4.45 3.47
C VAL A 318 11.75 -3.73 2.34
N ILE A 319 10.50 -4.10 2.11
CA ILE A 319 9.71 -3.49 1.03
C ILE A 319 9.43 -2.02 1.30
N ALA A 320 9.16 -1.63 2.55
CA ALA A 320 9.01 -0.22 2.92
C ALA A 320 10.30 0.57 2.70
N ALA A 321 11.46 -0.02 2.98
CA ALA A 321 12.75 0.62 2.73
C ALA A 321 12.96 0.86 1.22
N VAL A 322 12.65 -0.13 0.38
CA VAL A 322 12.70 0.03 -1.08
C VAL A 322 11.78 1.16 -1.54
N CYS A 323 10.51 1.12 -1.14
CA CYS A 323 9.53 2.15 -1.53
C CYS A 323 9.97 3.55 -1.07
N ALA A 324 10.41 3.72 0.17
CA ALA A 324 10.88 5.01 0.68
C ALA A 324 12.12 5.52 -0.07
N THR A 325 13.03 4.63 -0.46
CA THR A 325 14.19 4.97 -1.29
C THR A 325 13.75 5.47 -2.67
N GLU A 326 12.77 4.82 -3.30
CA GLU A 326 12.25 5.27 -4.60
C GLU A 326 11.56 6.64 -4.49
N VAL A 327 10.83 6.89 -3.40
CA VAL A 327 10.29 8.24 -3.11
C VAL A 327 11.41 9.28 -3.05
N PHE A 328 12.48 8.97 -2.34
CA PHE A 328 13.63 9.89 -2.20
C PHE A 328 14.30 10.16 -3.56
N LYS A 329 14.52 9.12 -4.36
CA LYS A 329 15.11 9.25 -5.69
C LYS A 329 14.26 10.16 -6.61
N ILE A 330 12.94 9.91 -6.64
CA ILE A 330 12.01 10.69 -7.46
C ILE A 330 11.91 12.13 -6.97
N ALA A 331 11.76 12.34 -5.66
CA ALA A 331 11.63 13.68 -5.09
C ALA A 331 12.90 14.53 -5.24
N SER A 332 14.08 13.91 -5.21
CA SER A 332 15.35 14.62 -5.32
C SER A 332 15.88 14.72 -6.75
N SER A 333 15.39 13.88 -7.65
CA SER A 333 15.95 13.64 -8.99
C SER A 333 17.45 13.28 -9.00
N ALA A 334 18.01 12.95 -7.83
CA ALA A 334 19.45 12.71 -7.68
C ALA A 334 19.89 11.37 -8.23
N TYR A 335 19.00 10.39 -8.29
CA TYR A 335 19.31 9.01 -8.72
C TYR A 335 18.24 8.50 -9.65
N ILE A 336 18.61 7.57 -10.53
CA ILE A 336 17.68 6.92 -11.45
C ILE A 336 16.70 6.07 -10.62
N PRO A 337 15.39 6.29 -10.75
CA PRO A 337 14.39 5.44 -10.10
C PRO A 337 14.44 4.00 -10.61
N LEU A 338 13.85 3.10 -9.84
CA LEU A 338 13.64 1.72 -10.24
C LEU A 338 12.87 1.65 -11.58
N ASN A 339 13.42 0.95 -12.55
CA ASN A 339 12.75 0.69 -13.83
C ASN A 339 12.29 -0.77 -13.91
N ASN A 340 11.11 -1.09 -13.55
CA ASN A 340 10.09 -0.36 -12.79
C ASN A 340 9.53 -1.32 -11.73
N TYR A 341 9.99 -2.59 -11.71
CA TYR A 341 9.52 -3.67 -10.86
C TYR A 341 10.65 -4.35 -10.10
N LEU A 342 10.49 -4.53 -8.79
CA LEU A 342 11.39 -5.28 -7.92
C LEU A 342 10.63 -6.43 -7.27
N VAL A 343 11.23 -7.61 -7.28
CA VAL A 343 10.78 -8.80 -6.53
C VAL A 343 11.80 -9.11 -5.43
N PHE A 344 11.26 -9.38 -4.26
CA PHE A 344 12.00 -9.79 -3.07
C PHE A 344 11.56 -11.20 -2.64
N ASN A 345 12.49 -12.05 -2.28
CA ASN A 345 12.24 -13.38 -1.74
C ASN A 345 13.24 -13.71 -0.62
N ASP A 346 12.73 -14.21 0.49
CA ASP A 346 13.50 -14.63 1.67
C ASP A 346 13.04 -16.03 2.16
N VAL A 347 12.51 -16.86 1.26
CA VAL A 347 12.03 -18.22 1.60
C VAL A 347 13.21 -19.17 1.77
N ASP A 348 14.07 -19.23 0.76
CA ASP A 348 15.21 -20.13 0.71
C ASP A 348 16.55 -19.39 0.94
N SER A 349 16.61 -18.15 0.54
CA SER A 349 17.74 -17.25 0.68
C SER A 349 17.32 -15.83 0.39
N LEU A 350 18.00 -14.86 1.01
CA LEU A 350 17.72 -13.45 0.77
C LEU A 350 18.22 -13.04 -0.63
N TYR A 351 17.30 -12.76 -1.53
CA TYR A 351 17.61 -12.17 -2.83
C TYR A 351 16.53 -11.25 -3.37
N THR A 352 16.97 -10.33 -4.19
CA THR A 352 16.11 -9.43 -4.97
C THR A 352 16.52 -9.45 -6.42
N TYR A 353 15.57 -9.25 -7.30
CA TYR A 353 15.85 -8.95 -8.70
C TYR A 353 14.90 -7.89 -9.21
N THR A 354 15.34 -7.16 -10.22
CA THR A 354 14.56 -6.10 -10.86
C THR A 354 14.38 -6.41 -12.33
N PHE A 355 13.26 -6.00 -12.88
CA PHE A 355 12.99 -6.09 -14.30
C PHE A 355 12.07 -4.96 -14.73
N GLU A 356 12.08 -4.67 -16.02
CA GLU A 356 11.15 -3.75 -16.62
C GLU A 356 9.85 -4.50 -17.00
N ALA A 357 8.75 -4.11 -16.34
CA ALA A 357 7.43 -4.54 -16.76
C ALA A 357 6.96 -3.65 -17.92
N GLU A 358 6.56 -4.26 -19.03
CA GLU A 358 6.15 -3.55 -20.22
C GLU A 358 4.73 -3.00 -20.11
N ARG A 359 4.52 -1.78 -20.62
CA ARG A 359 3.20 -1.19 -20.75
C ARG A 359 2.43 -1.88 -21.87
N LYS A 360 1.22 -2.36 -21.58
CA LYS A 360 0.35 -2.98 -22.58
C LYS A 360 -0.28 -1.92 -23.49
N GLU A 361 -0.15 -2.07 -24.80
CA GLU A 361 -0.71 -1.13 -25.79
C GLU A 361 -2.24 -0.99 -25.68
N ASN A 362 -2.93 -2.08 -25.37
CA ASN A 362 -4.39 -2.13 -25.22
C ASN A 362 -4.85 -2.19 -23.76
N CYS A 363 -4.06 -1.65 -22.83
CA CYS A 363 -4.42 -1.65 -21.41
C CYS A 363 -5.74 -0.90 -21.17
N PRO A 364 -6.72 -1.49 -20.47
CA PRO A 364 -8.01 -0.86 -20.23
C PRO A 364 -7.92 0.40 -19.34
N ALA A 365 -6.83 0.58 -18.59
CA ALA A 365 -6.66 1.74 -17.71
C ALA A 365 -5.76 2.83 -18.31
N CYS A 366 -4.60 2.49 -18.88
CA CYS A 366 -3.60 3.49 -19.27
C CYS A 366 -3.41 3.62 -20.79
N SER A 367 -4.09 2.81 -21.62
CA SER A 367 -4.10 3.04 -23.05
C SER A 367 -5.11 4.13 -23.40
N GLN A 368 -4.90 4.78 -24.54
CA GLN A 368 -5.88 5.70 -25.13
C GLN A 368 -6.74 5.01 -26.20
N VAL A 369 -6.65 3.69 -26.31
CA VAL A 369 -7.39 2.91 -27.29
C VAL A 369 -8.82 2.74 -26.80
N PRO A 370 -9.84 3.18 -27.58
CA PRO A 370 -11.24 2.95 -27.24
C PRO A 370 -11.55 1.46 -27.09
N GLN A 371 -12.40 1.11 -26.13
CA GLN A 371 -12.87 -0.25 -25.93
C GLN A 371 -14.34 -0.36 -26.30
N ASP A 372 -14.68 -1.35 -27.10
CA ASP A 372 -16.06 -1.65 -27.45
C ASP A 372 -16.70 -2.52 -26.37
N LEU A 373 -17.80 -2.04 -25.80
CA LEU A 373 -18.62 -2.77 -24.84
C LEU A 373 -19.93 -3.16 -25.50
N GLN A 374 -20.36 -4.41 -25.32
CA GLN A 374 -21.63 -4.90 -25.84
C GLN A 374 -22.63 -5.11 -24.68
N PHE A 375 -23.79 -4.51 -24.82
CA PHE A 375 -24.90 -4.68 -23.90
C PHE A 375 -26.13 -5.21 -24.64
N PRO A 376 -26.98 -6.03 -24.00
CA PRO A 376 -28.26 -6.41 -24.57
C PRO A 376 -29.12 -5.17 -24.88
N SER A 377 -29.89 -5.20 -25.94
CA SER A 377 -30.80 -4.08 -26.28
C SER A 377 -31.86 -3.78 -25.22
N SER A 378 -32.09 -4.72 -24.31
CA SER A 378 -32.98 -4.57 -23.15
C SER A 378 -32.30 -3.95 -21.92
N ALA A 379 -30.98 -3.74 -21.96
CA ALA A 379 -30.24 -3.19 -20.82
C ALA A 379 -30.69 -1.76 -20.49
N LYS A 380 -30.81 -1.49 -19.20
CA LYS A 380 -31.13 -0.15 -18.72
C LYS A 380 -29.89 0.70 -18.60
N LEU A 381 -30.05 2.01 -18.73
CA LEU A 381 -28.95 2.97 -18.52
C LEU A 381 -28.28 2.79 -17.15
N GLN A 382 -29.02 2.41 -16.11
CA GLN A 382 -28.47 2.15 -14.79
C GLN A 382 -27.52 0.95 -14.77
N GLU A 383 -27.82 -0.13 -15.48
CA GLU A 383 -26.96 -1.31 -15.61
C GLU A 383 -25.63 -0.95 -16.29
N LEU A 384 -25.70 -0.07 -17.31
CA LEU A 384 -24.50 0.45 -17.95
C LEU A 384 -23.66 1.31 -16.98
N LEU A 385 -24.31 2.20 -16.22
CA LEU A 385 -23.65 3.03 -15.20
C LEU A 385 -23.00 2.16 -14.11
N ASP A 386 -23.72 1.17 -13.61
CA ASP A 386 -23.22 0.25 -12.61
C ASP A 386 -22.02 -0.54 -13.15
N TYR A 387 -22.09 -0.99 -14.39
CA TYR A 387 -20.96 -1.66 -15.03
C TYR A 387 -19.73 -0.73 -15.15
N LEU A 388 -19.91 0.50 -15.61
CA LEU A 388 -18.82 1.47 -15.76
C LEU A 388 -18.18 1.86 -14.43
N THR A 389 -18.97 1.94 -13.36
CA THR A 389 -18.53 2.42 -12.05
C THR A 389 -18.06 1.30 -11.11
N GLN A 390 -18.70 0.11 -11.18
CA GLN A 390 -18.47 -0.98 -10.23
C GLN A 390 -17.64 -2.12 -10.82
N SER A 391 -17.54 -2.22 -12.16
CA SER A 391 -16.69 -3.24 -12.78
C SER A 391 -15.25 -3.07 -12.33
N THR A 392 -14.64 -4.14 -11.84
CA THR A 392 -13.24 -4.14 -11.41
C THR A 392 -12.26 -3.78 -12.53
N SER A 393 -12.68 -3.89 -13.81
CA SER A 393 -11.85 -3.54 -14.96
C SER A 393 -11.90 -2.05 -15.32
N LEU A 394 -13.00 -1.35 -15.05
CA LEU A 394 -13.21 0.02 -15.48
C LEU A 394 -13.16 1.02 -14.33
N GLN A 395 -13.94 0.81 -13.28
CA GLN A 395 -14.02 1.65 -12.06
C GLN A 395 -14.07 3.16 -12.38
N MET A 396 -14.82 3.55 -13.40
CA MET A 396 -14.93 4.94 -13.81
C MET A 396 -15.60 5.78 -12.73
N LYS A 397 -15.01 6.93 -12.38
CA LYS A 397 -15.51 7.77 -11.29
C LYS A 397 -16.67 8.66 -11.67
N SER A 398 -16.61 9.25 -12.84
CA SER A 398 -17.60 10.22 -13.31
C SER A 398 -17.89 9.94 -14.78
N PRO A 399 -18.51 8.78 -15.11
CA PRO A 399 -18.80 8.46 -16.48
C PRO A 399 -19.76 9.47 -17.08
N ALA A 400 -19.49 9.90 -18.30
CA ALA A 400 -20.43 10.64 -19.14
C ALA A 400 -20.90 9.72 -20.25
N ILE A 401 -22.19 9.66 -20.51
CA ILE A 401 -22.77 8.81 -21.56
C ILE A 401 -23.47 9.71 -22.59
N THR A 402 -23.01 9.61 -23.83
CA THR A 402 -23.64 10.25 -24.98
C THR A 402 -24.08 9.20 -25.97
N ALA A 403 -25.15 9.44 -26.67
CA ALA A 403 -25.60 8.61 -27.78
C ALA A 403 -25.77 9.46 -29.04
N THR A 404 -25.44 8.90 -30.16
CA THR A 404 -25.73 9.51 -31.46
C THR A 404 -27.07 8.98 -31.96
N LEU A 405 -28.08 9.84 -31.92
CA LEU A 405 -29.44 9.55 -32.37
C LEU A 405 -29.75 10.49 -33.52
N ASP A 406 -30.18 9.95 -34.65
CA ASP A 406 -30.49 10.70 -35.88
C ASP A 406 -29.40 11.67 -36.32
N GLY A 407 -28.14 11.24 -36.20
CA GLY A 407 -26.95 12.05 -36.53
C GLY A 407 -26.65 13.19 -35.55
N LYS A 408 -27.32 13.26 -34.42
CA LYS A 408 -27.07 14.26 -33.35
C LYS A 408 -26.61 13.58 -32.08
N ASN A 409 -25.54 14.12 -31.48
CA ASN A 409 -25.08 13.67 -30.17
C ASN A 409 -26.03 14.17 -29.08
N LYS A 410 -26.58 13.27 -28.30
CA LYS A 410 -27.45 13.53 -27.17
C LYS A 410 -26.82 12.99 -25.88
N THR A 411 -26.62 13.85 -24.88
CA THR A 411 -26.15 13.43 -23.57
C THR A 411 -27.26 12.68 -22.86
N LEU A 412 -27.01 11.42 -22.52
CA LEU A 412 -27.93 10.55 -21.77
C LEU A 412 -27.67 10.63 -20.28
N TYR A 413 -26.41 10.78 -19.88
CA TYR A 413 -26.00 10.90 -18.50
C TYR A 413 -24.77 11.80 -18.39
N LEU A 414 -24.76 12.67 -17.41
CA LEU A 414 -23.64 13.52 -17.03
C LEU A 414 -23.68 13.72 -15.52
N GLN A 415 -22.66 13.28 -14.82
CA GLN A 415 -22.51 13.54 -13.40
C GLN A 415 -21.98 14.98 -13.23
N ILE A 416 -22.86 15.91 -12.94
CA ILE A 416 -22.48 17.30 -12.67
C ILE A 416 -22.08 17.38 -11.20
N LEU A 417 -20.78 17.55 -10.93
CA LEU A 417 -20.30 17.95 -9.61
C LEU A 417 -20.67 19.41 -9.38
N PHE A 418 -21.75 19.65 -8.64
CA PHE A 418 -22.05 20.99 -8.16
C PHE A 418 -20.98 21.40 -7.15
N TYR A 419 -20.00 22.16 -7.57
CA TYR A 419 -19.22 22.97 -6.65
C TYR A 419 -20.17 24.04 -6.10
N ARG A 420 -20.55 23.94 -4.83
CA ARG A 420 -21.07 25.10 -4.11
C ARG A 420 -19.94 26.08 -4.00
N LEU A 421 -20.07 27.21 -4.70
CA LEU A 421 -19.28 28.42 -4.53
C LEU A 421 -19.42 28.94 -3.09
#